data_5ee827412794c04421b61859bb07643e
#
_entry.id   5ee827412794c04421b61859bb07643e
#
_cell.length_a   1.000
_cell.length_b   1.000
_cell.length_c   1.000
_cell.angle_alpha   90.00
_cell.angle_beta   90.00
_cell.angle_gamma   90.00
#
_symmetry.space_group_name_H-M   'P 1'
#
loop_
_entity.id
_entity.type
_entity.pdbx_description
1 polymer ?
#
loop_
_entity_poly.entity_id
_entity_poly.type
_entity_poly.pdbx_seq_one_letter_code
_entity_poly.pdbx_strand_id
1 'polypeptide(L)'
;SQSPRRAQLLEQLGVAHKLLLAGQDEDAEALEAMHGREAPATYVQRVTGLKLDAAVARHARQGLADAPILCADTTVALGPQILGKPEDAKDARRMLRLLSGSTHRVLTAVALQHGKHRHAALSVSRVRFAALAPRQIDAYVESGEPLGKAGAYAVQGRAAAMIEHISGSYS
;
A
#
# COMPACT_ATOMS: atom_id res chain seq x y z
N SER A 1 -0.92 -2.86 -10.67
CA SER A 1 -1.18 -3.27 -9.28
C SER A 1 -2.17 -4.42 -9.23
N GLN A 2 -1.91 -5.41 -8.37
CA GLN A 2 -2.85 -6.52 -8.12
C GLN A 2 -3.93 -6.16 -7.08
N SER A 3 -3.92 -4.94 -6.54
CA SER A 3 -4.87 -4.51 -5.52
C SER A 3 -6.27 -4.32 -6.12
N PRO A 4 -7.28 -5.12 -5.74
CA PRO A 4 -8.66 -4.95 -6.21
C PRO A 4 -9.24 -3.58 -5.86
N ARG A 5 -8.82 -3.03 -4.70
CA ARG A 5 -9.26 -1.70 -4.25
C ARG A 5 -8.85 -0.59 -5.20
N ARG A 6 -7.64 -0.66 -5.74
CA ARG A 6 -7.17 0.36 -6.71
C ARG A 6 -7.92 0.28 -8.03
N ALA A 7 -8.24 -0.93 -8.50
CA ALA A 7 -9.10 -1.12 -9.67
C ALA A 7 -10.49 -0.51 -9.43
N GLN A 8 -11.11 -0.81 -8.29
CA GLN A 8 -12.41 -0.22 -7.92
C GLN A 8 -12.39 1.31 -7.88
N LEU A 9 -11.30 1.92 -7.37
CA LEU A 9 -11.19 3.38 -7.36
C LEU A 9 -11.12 3.97 -8.77
N LEU A 10 -10.40 3.35 -9.69
CA LEU A 10 -10.37 3.78 -11.10
C LEU A 10 -11.74 3.62 -11.76
N GLU A 11 -12.45 2.55 -11.49
CA GLU A 11 -13.83 2.34 -11.97
C GLU A 11 -14.79 3.40 -11.45
N GLN A 12 -14.72 3.73 -10.15
CA GLN A 12 -15.52 4.80 -9.54
C GLN A 12 -15.26 6.17 -10.17
N LEU A 13 -14.02 6.40 -10.64
CA LEU A 13 -13.64 7.61 -11.36
C LEU A 13 -13.99 7.56 -12.85
N GLY A 14 -14.60 6.48 -13.34
CA GLY A 14 -14.91 6.28 -14.76
C GLY A 14 -13.67 6.08 -15.64
N VAL A 15 -12.54 5.68 -15.05
CA VAL A 15 -11.28 5.47 -15.79
C VAL A 15 -11.19 4.02 -16.27
N ALA A 16 -11.35 3.81 -17.57
CA ALA A 16 -11.11 2.51 -18.19
C ALA A 16 -9.63 2.12 -18.03
N HIS A 17 -9.36 0.92 -17.57
CA HIS A 17 -8.00 0.47 -17.32
C HIS A 17 -7.82 -1.03 -17.58
N LYS A 18 -6.57 -1.44 -17.79
CA LYS A 18 -6.15 -2.83 -17.86
C LYS A 18 -5.03 -3.10 -16.86
N LEU A 19 -4.98 -4.31 -16.30
CA LEU A 19 -3.90 -4.70 -15.41
C LEU A 19 -2.66 -5.09 -16.21
N LEU A 20 -1.54 -4.43 -15.92
CA LEU A 20 -0.21 -4.78 -16.40
C LEU A 20 0.57 -5.42 -15.25
N LEU A 21 0.44 -6.73 -15.09
CA LEU A 21 1.03 -7.48 -13.98
C LEU A 21 2.49 -7.84 -14.27
N ALA A 22 3.30 -7.96 -13.20
CA ALA A 22 4.65 -8.48 -13.28
C ALA A 22 4.63 -9.92 -13.80
N GLY A 23 5.60 -10.27 -14.62
CA GLY A 23 5.85 -11.65 -15.06
C GLY A 23 6.48 -12.49 -13.94
N GLN A 24 6.57 -13.80 -14.16
CA GLN A 24 7.21 -14.72 -13.21
C GLN A 24 8.73 -14.49 -13.09
N ASP A 25 9.31 -13.86 -14.09
CA ASP A 25 10.72 -13.48 -14.20
C ASP A 25 11.06 -12.14 -13.52
N GLU A 26 10.07 -11.44 -12.98
CA GLU A 26 10.24 -10.16 -12.31
C GLU A 26 10.06 -10.30 -10.80
N ASP A 27 11.13 -10.01 -10.05
CA ASP A 27 11.08 -9.95 -8.59
C ASP A 27 10.46 -8.61 -8.13
N ALA A 28 9.12 -8.59 -8.10
CA ALA A 28 8.39 -7.40 -7.66
C ALA A 28 8.57 -7.10 -6.17
N GLU A 29 8.93 -8.10 -5.35
CA GLU A 29 9.15 -7.93 -3.91
C GLU A 29 10.51 -7.30 -3.61
N ALA A 30 11.53 -7.59 -4.43
CA ALA A 30 12.85 -6.95 -4.30
C ALA A 30 12.75 -5.42 -4.42
N LEU A 31 11.79 -4.90 -5.18
CA LEU A 31 11.57 -3.45 -5.30
C LEU A 31 11.09 -2.81 -3.97
N GLU A 32 10.51 -3.60 -3.07
CA GLU A 32 10.01 -3.17 -1.76
C GLU A 32 11.09 -3.24 -0.65
N ALA A 33 12.31 -3.66 -0.97
CA ALA A 33 13.39 -3.73 0.01
C ALA A 33 13.68 -2.34 0.61
N MET A 34 13.81 -2.28 1.94
CA MET A 34 14.17 -1.04 2.64
C MET A 34 15.67 -0.75 2.49
N HIS A 35 16.00 0.52 2.25
CA HIS A 35 17.39 0.99 2.17
C HIS A 35 17.78 1.69 3.48
N GLY A 36 18.35 0.93 4.41
CA GLY A 36 18.79 1.47 5.71
C GLY A 36 17.60 2.07 6.51
N ARG A 37 17.79 3.30 7.02
CA ARG A 37 16.78 4.03 7.80
C ARG A 37 16.08 5.12 6.99
N GLU A 38 15.66 4.81 5.78
CA GLU A 38 14.96 5.80 4.96
C GLU A 38 13.62 6.24 5.58
N ALA A 39 13.27 7.52 5.40
CA ALA A 39 12.01 8.05 5.89
C ALA A 39 10.82 7.40 5.14
N PRO A 40 9.68 7.13 5.81
CA PRO A 40 8.52 6.49 5.19
C PRO A 40 8.03 7.14 3.89
N ALA A 41 8.08 8.49 3.81
CA ALA A 41 7.69 9.22 2.60
C ALA A 41 8.69 9.00 1.45
N THR A 42 9.98 8.94 1.74
CA THR A 42 11.02 8.63 0.76
C THR A 42 10.88 7.20 0.26
N TYR A 43 10.71 6.25 1.18
CA TYR A 43 10.50 4.85 0.87
C TYR A 43 9.34 4.64 -0.11
N VAL A 44 8.13 5.10 0.24
CA VAL A 44 6.93 4.83 -0.57
C VAL A 44 7.02 5.47 -1.96
N GLN A 45 7.62 6.66 -2.07
CA GLN A 45 7.83 7.33 -3.36
C GLN A 45 8.88 6.59 -4.20
N ARG A 46 9.99 6.16 -3.60
CA ARG A 46 11.03 5.38 -4.28
C ARG A 46 10.46 4.06 -4.81
N VAL A 47 9.78 3.29 -3.96
CA VAL A 47 9.15 2.02 -4.35
C VAL A 47 8.15 2.22 -5.48
N THR A 48 7.31 3.25 -5.39
CA THR A 48 6.35 3.58 -6.47
C THR A 48 7.05 3.91 -7.77
N GLY A 49 8.14 4.67 -7.72
CA GLY A 49 8.97 5.00 -8.90
C GLY A 49 9.57 3.75 -9.54
N LEU A 50 10.18 2.88 -8.75
CA LEU A 50 10.75 1.61 -9.24
C LEU A 50 9.69 0.70 -9.87
N LYS A 51 8.51 0.60 -9.25
CA LYS A 51 7.38 -0.14 -9.82
C LYS A 51 6.91 0.45 -11.15
N LEU A 52 6.93 1.79 -11.28
CA LEU A 52 6.61 2.44 -12.55
C LEU A 52 7.66 2.17 -13.60
N ASP A 53 8.95 2.26 -13.30
CA ASP A 53 10.05 1.96 -14.22
C ASP A 53 9.95 0.52 -14.76
N ALA A 54 9.73 -0.44 -13.87
CA ALA A 54 9.53 -1.84 -14.25
C ALA A 54 8.28 -2.03 -15.13
N ALA A 55 7.18 -1.33 -14.82
CA ALA A 55 5.96 -1.40 -15.62
C ALA A 55 6.12 -0.79 -17.02
N VAL A 56 6.83 0.34 -17.14
CA VAL A 56 7.15 0.98 -18.42
C VAL A 56 8.00 0.05 -19.29
N ALA A 57 9.04 -0.55 -18.70
CA ALA A 57 9.89 -1.51 -19.40
C ALA A 57 9.09 -2.74 -19.87
N ARG A 58 8.20 -3.25 -19.04
CA ARG A 58 7.31 -4.38 -19.37
C ARG A 58 6.35 -4.03 -20.50
N HIS A 59 5.72 -2.86 -20.44
CA HIS A 59 4.81 -2.37 -21.47
C HIS A 59 5.52 -2.33 -22.85
N ALA A 60 6.74 -1.79 -22.88
CA ALA A 60 7.55 -1.73 -24.09
C ALA A 60 7.93 -3.13 -24.60
N ARG A 61 8.38 -4.04 -23.72
CA ARG A 61 8.72 -5.43 -24.11
C ARG A 61 7.55 -6.20 -24.70
N GLN A 62 6.33 -5.94 -24.21
CA GLN A 62 5.11 -6.61 -24.68
C GLN A 62 4.52 -5.97 -25.94
N GLY A 63 5.10 -4.88 -26.45
CA GLY A 63 4.61 -4.20 -27.66
C GLY A 63 3.16 -3.72 -27.54
N LEU A 64 2.74 -3.32 -26.33
CA LEU A 64 1.36 -2.88 -26.10
C LEU A 64 1.10 -1.52 -26.73
N ALA A 65 -0.17 -1.27 -27.09
CA ALA A 65 -0.59 0.02 -27.61
C ALA A 65 -0.27 1.15 -26.62
N ASP A 66 0.10 2.32 -27.15
CA ASP A 66 0.45 3.49 -26.33
C ASP A 66 -0.67 3.86 -25.37
N ALA A 67 -0.33 3.94 -24.11
CA ALA A 67 -1.27 4.25 -23.03
C ALA A 67 -0.54 4.76 -21.79
N PRO A 68 -1.18 5.61 -20.97
CA PRO A 68 -0.64 6.00 -19.68
C PRO A 68 -0.47 4.79 -18.74
N ILE A 69 0.65 4.74 -18.02
CA ILE A 69 0.97 3.67 -17.06
C ILE A 69 0.91 4.27 -15.65
N LEU A 70 0.04 3.72 -14.81
CA LEU A 70 -0.16 4.16 -13.43
C LEU A 70 0.33 3.09 -12.47
N CYS A 71 1.21 3.49 -11.55
CA CYS A 71 1.63 2.68 -10.40
C CYS A 71 1.30 3.38 -9.09
N ALA A 72 1.08 2.61 -8.05
CA ALA A 72 0.88 3.13 -6.71
C ALA A 72 1.43 2.16 -5.67
N ASP A 73 1.87 2.72 -4.55
CA ASP A 73 2.24 1.94 -3.36
C ASP A 73 1.68 2.59 -2.10
N THR A 74 1.50 1.78 -1.05
CA THR A 74 0.97 2.25 0.24
C THR A 74 1.80 1.69 1.37
N THR A 75 2.19 2.54 2.28
CA THR A 75 3.01 2.21 3.45
C THR A 75 2.34 2.73 4.71
N VAL A 76 2.36 1.92 5.78
CA VAL A 76 1.96 2.31 7.13
C VAL A 76 3.20 2.62 7.94
N ALA A 77 3.18 3.71 8.70
CA ALA A 77 4.32 4.12 9.54
C ALA A 77 3.88 4.62 10.92
N LEU A 78 4.48 4.05 11.96
CA LEU A 78 4.38 4.51 13.34
C LEU A 78 5.67 5.27 13.70
N GLY A 79 5.57 6.60 13.82
CA GLY A 79 6.77 7.43 13.90
C GLY A 79 7.67 7.23 12.68
N PRO A 80 8.97 6.90 12.87
CA PRO A 80 9.88 6.59 11.80
C PRO A 80 9.81 5.14 11.31
N GLN A 81 9.14 4.25 12.06
CA GLN A 81 9.09 2.82 11.76
C GLN A 81 8.08 2.53 10.66
N ILE A 82 8.53 1.89 9.60
CA ILE A 82 7.70 1.35 8.52
C ILE A 82 7.14 0.00 8.96
N LEU A 83 5.83 -0.18 8.81
CA LEU A 83 5.12 -1.42 9.03
C LEU A 83 4.66 -1.96 7.66
N GLY A 84 5.43 -2.89 7.13
CA GLY A 84 5.13 -3.55 5.86
C GLY A 84 3.97 -4.54 5.95
N LYS A 85 3.91 -5.47 5.01
CA LYS A 85 3.01 -6.61 5.08
C LYS A 85 3.50 -7.56 6.18
N PRO A 86 2.61 -8.12 7.02
CA PRO A 86 3.02 -9.08 8.03
C PRO A 86 3.51 -10.37 7.36
N GLU A 87 4.58 -10.95 7.90
CA GLU A 87 5.13 -12.22 7.43
C GLU A 87 4.19 -13.40 7.74
N ASP A 88 3.56 -13.34 8.91
CA ASP A 88 2.64 -14.36 9.42
C ASP A 88 1.62 -13.78 10.40
N ALA A 89 0.79 -14.64 10.97
CA ALA A 89 -0.22 -14.28 11.97
C ALA A 89 0.42 -13.72 13.27
N LYS A 90 1.61 -14.15 13.65
CA LYS A 90 2.33 -13.67 14.83
C LYS A 90 2.83 -12.24 14.60
N ASP A 91 3.37 -11.98 13.42
CA ASP A 91 3.83 -10.65 13.04
C ASP A 91 2.64 -9.68 12.88
N ALA A 92 1.51 -10.14 12.32
CA ALA A 92 0.28 -9.36 12.28
C ALA A 92 -0.18 -8.93 13.68
N ARG A 93 -0.18 -9.85 14.66
CA ARG A 93 -0.49 -9.53 16.07
C ARG A 93 0.47 -8.50 16.64
N ARG A 94 1.76 -8.64 16.37
CA ARG A 94 2.79 -7.67 16.80
C ARG A 94 2.51 -6.28 16.26
N MET A 95 2.23 -6.16 14.95
CA MET A 95 1.92 -4.88 14.31
C MET A 95 0.67 -4.25 14.90
N LEU A 96 -0.41 -5.01 15.06
CA LEU A 96 -1.67 -4.51 15.63
C LEU A 96 -1.53 -4.05 17.09
N ARG A 97 -0.68 -4.73 17.89
CA ARG A 97 -0.36 -4.26 19.25
C ARG A 97 0.38 -2.92 19.24
N LEU A 98 1.30 -2.71 18.30
CA LEU A 98 1.99 -1.42 18.14
C LEU A 98 1.03 -0.29 17.74
N LEU A 99 0.04 -0.59 16.91
CA LEU A 99 -0.95 0.37 16.43
C LEU A 99 -2.06 0.65 17.45
N SER A 100 -2.32 -0.28 18.38
CA SER A 100 -3.36 -0.16 19.41
C SER A 100 -3.21 1.13 20.21
N GLY A 101 -4.28 1.93 20.31
CA GLY A 101 -4.32 3.20 21.05
C GLY A 101 -3.40 4.29 20.49
N SER A 102 -2.83 4.08 19.31
CA SER A 102 -1.83 4.97 18.70
C SER A 102 -2.35 5.66 17.45
N THR A 103 -1.75 6.81 17.12
CA THR A 103 -1.94 7.47 15.83
C THR A 103 -0.74 7.16 14.94
N HIS A 104 -1.02 6.64 13.76
CA HIS A 104 -0.02 6.32 12.75
C HIS A 104 -0.33 6.98 11.42
N ARG A 105 0.59 6.93 10.48
CA ARG A 105 0.43 7.47 9.14
C ARG A 105 0.22 6.35 8.13
N VAL A 106 -0.66 6.61 7.17
CA VAL A 106 -0.81 5.84 5.95
C VAL A 106 -0.37 6.73 4.80
N LEU A 107 0.68 6.32 4.10
CA LEU A 107 1.27 7.08 3.01
C LEU A 107 1.01 6.32 1.72
N THR A 108 0.33 6.95 0.78
CA THR A 108 0.10 6.39 -0.56
C THR A 108 0.76 7.27 -1.59
N ALA A 109 1.73 6.73 -2.31
CA ALA A 109 2.32 7.37 -3.47
C ALA A 109 1.69 6.82 -4.75
N VAL A 110 1.46 7.69 -5.70
CA VAL A 110 1.06 7.35 -7.07
C VAL A 110 2.05 7.96 -8.04
N ALA A 111 2.32 7.25 -9.14
CA ALA A 111 3.14 7.75 -10.22
C ALA A 111 2.55 7.32 -11.57
N LEU A 112 2.48 8.25 -12.48
CA LEU A 112 1.92 8.10 -13.82
C LEU A 112 2.98 8.47 -14.85
N GLN A 113 3.11 7.67 -15.91
CA GLN A 113 3.93 8.00 -17.07
C GLN A 113 3.16 7.79 -18.36
N HIS A 114 3.27 8.76 -19.28
CA HIS A 114 2.84 8.64 -20.66
C HIS A 114 3.88 9.28 -21.58
N GLY A 115 4.45 8.50 -22.45
CA GLY A 115 5.59 8.91 -23.26
C GLY A 115 6.75 9.40 -22.37
N LYS A 116 7.19 10.65 -22.56
CA LYS A 116 8.26 11.29 -21.78
C LYS A 116 7.76 12.02 -20.51
N HIS A 117 6.45 12.14 -20.34
CA HIS A 117 5.87 12.87 -19.23
C HIS A 117 5.65 11.94 -18.04
N ARG A 118 6.19 12.35 -16.90
CA ARG A 118 6.03 11.63 -15.61
C ARG A 118 5.50 12.58 -14.56
N HIS A 119 4.49 12.13 -13.82
CA HIS A 119 3.90 12.83 -12.69
C HIS A 119 3.84 11.91 -11.48
N ALA A 120 4.01 12.48 -10.31
CA ALA A 120 3.89 11.74 -9.06
C ALA A 120 3.20 12.60 -8.00
N ALA A 121 2.50 11.93 -7.08
CA ALA A 121 1.87 12.57 -5.94
C ALA A 121 1.97 11.66 -4.72
N LEU A 122 1.97 12.29 -3.53
CA LEU A 122 1.98 11.62 -2.25
C LEU A 122 0.78 12.09 -1.42
N SER A 123 -0.04 11.16 -0.97
CA SER A 123 -1.10 11.38 0.01
C SER A 123 -0.65 10.84 1.37
N VAL A 124 -0.86 11.62 2.43
CA VAL A 124 -0.54 11.22 3.81
C VAL A 124 -1.79 11.38 4.66
N SER A 125 -2.30 10.28 5.15
CA SER A 125 -3.41 10.24 6.10
C SER A 125 -2.93 9.81 7.48
N ARG A 126 -3.59 10.29 8.52
CA ARG A 126 -3.38 9.87 9.90
C ARG A 126 -4.57 9.05 10.36
N VAL A 127 -4.28 7.90 10.94
CA VAL A 127 -5.30 6.98 11.45
C VAL A 127 -5.01 6.74 12.93
N ARG A 128 -6.03 6.92 13.77
CA ARG A 128 -5.99 6.62 15.19
C ARG A 128 -6.79 5.35 15.46
N PHE A 129 -6.13 4.37 16.06
CA PHE A 129 -6.79 3.18 16.57
C PHE A 129 -7.26 3.38 18.00
N ALA A 130 -8.40 2.78 18.32
CA ALA A 130 -8.82 2.54 19.69
C ALA A 130 -7.80 1.66 20.45
N ALA A 131 -7.84 1.68 21.77
CA ALA A 131 -7.12 0.69 22.57
C ALA A 131 -7.76 -0.69 22.33
N LEU A 132 -6.99 -1.62 21.76
CA LEU A 132 -7.45 -2.95 21.37
C LEU A 132 -7.15 -3.96 22.48
N ALA A 133 -8.15 -4.70 22.93
CA ALA A 133 -7.94 -5.84 23.79
C ALA A 133 -7.28 -7.00 23.02
N PRO A 134 -6.46 -7.84 23.65
CA PRO A 134 -5.81 -8.98 23.00
C PRO A 134 -6.77 -9.86 22.20
N ARG A 135 -7.95 -10.15 22.76
CA ARG A 135 -9.00 -10.94 22.09
C ARG A 135 -9.52 -10.31 20.79
N GLN A 136 -9.55 -8.98 20.70
CA GLN A 136 -9.97 -8.28 19.49
C GLN A 136 -8.91 -8.42 18.38
N ILE A 137 -7.64 -8.31 18.76
CA ILE A 137 -6.51 -8.53 17.85
C ILE A 137 -6.53 -9.97 17.34
N ASP A 138 -6.69 -10.96 18.23
CA ASP A 138 -6.72 -12.37 17.86
C ASP A 138 -7.87 -12.69 16.90
N ALA A 139 -9.10 -12.25 17.21
CA ALA A 139 -10.25 -12.44 16.34
C ALA A 139 -10.08 -11.78 14.97
N TYR A 140 -9.43 -10.61 14.90
CA TYR A 140 -9.15 -9.95 13.64
C TYR A 140 -8.09 -10.71 12.84
N VAL A 141 -7.03 -11.20 13.48
CA VAL A 141 -5.98 -11.98 12.80
C VAL A 141 -6.52 -13.32 12.28
N GLU A 142 -7.38 -13.99 13.05
CA GLU A 142 -8.06 -15.24 12.65
C GLU A 142 -8.95 -15.06 11.40
N SER A 143 -9.44 -13.85 11.15
CA SER A 143 -10.20 -13.57 9.91
C SER A 143 -9.37 -13.67 8.63
N GLY A 144 -8.04 -13.70 8.73
CA GLY A 144 -7.12 -13.68 7.58
C GLY A 144 -6.98 -12.32 6.90
N GLU A 145 -7.81 -11.33 7.24
CA GLU A 145 -7.79 -10.01 6.60
C GLU A 145 -6.45 -9.26 6.73
N PRO A 146 -5.68 -9.37 7.82
CA PRO A 146 -4.38 -8.71 7.97
C PRO A 146 -3.33 -9.11 6.93
N LEU A 147 -3.41 -10.34 6.43
CA LEU A 147 -2.37 -10.88 5.54
C LEU A 147 -2.31 -10.12 4.21
N GLY A 148 -1.09 -9.81 3.78
CA GLY A 148 -0.85 -9.06 2.55
C GLY A 148 -1.19 -7.56 2.62
N LYS A 149 -1.52 -7.02 3.81
CA LYS A 149 -1.82 -5.61 4.02
C LYS A 149 -0.70 -4.90 4.78
N ALA A 150 -0.26 -3.74 4.30
CA ALA A 150 0.68 -2.89 5.03
C ALA A 150 0.09 -2.52 6.41
N GLY A 151 0.90 -2.67 7.47
CA GLY A 151 0.45 -2.45 8.85
C GLY A 151 -0.56 -3.48 9.36
N ALA A 152 -0.75 -4.60 8.64
CA ALA A 152 -1.64 -5.69 9.01
C ALA A 152 -3.13 -5.29 9.12
N TYR A 153 -3.62 -4.32 8.35
CA TYR A 153 -5.04 -3.97 8.35
C TYR A 153 -5.53 -3.31 7.05
N ALA A 154 -6.85 -3.32 6.86
CA ALA A 154 -7.53 -2.61 5.79
C ALA A 154 -8.62 -1.71 6.37
N VAL A 155 -8.51 -0.38 6.16
CA VAL A 155 -9.48 0.61 6.67
C VAL A 155 -10.90 0.36 6.15
N GLN A 156 -11.06 -0.21 4.96
CA GLN A 156 -12.35 -0.52 4.35
C GLN A 156 -12.91 -1.90 4.75
N GLY A 157 -12.18 -2.65 5.59
CA GLY A 157 -12.57 -3.97 6.07
C GLY A 157 -13.05 -3.96 7.52
N ARG A 158 -12.90 -5.08 8.19
CA ARG A 158 -13.29 -5.25 9.60
C ARG A 158 -12.53 -4.34 10.55
N ALA A 159 -11.32 -3.92 10.17
CA ALA A 159 -10.54 -2.97 10.96
C ALA A 159 -11.20 -1.60 11.11
N ALA A 160 -12.21 -1.26 10.30
CA ALA A 160 -12.99 -0.04 10.49
C ALA A 160 -13.55 0.10 11.92
N ALA A 161 -13.94 -1.01 12.54
CA ALA A 161 -14.44 -1.04 13.91
C ALA A 161 -13.36 -0.74 14.97
N MET A 162 -12.08 -0.75 14.61
CA MET A 162 -10.95 -0.47 15.49
C MET A 162 -10.47 0.98 15.37
N ILE A 163 -11.00 1.75 14.42
CA ILE A 163 -10.53 3.09 14.08
C ILE A 163 -11.41 4.12 14.77
N GLU A 164 -10.81 5.00 15.58
CA GLU A 164 -11.48 6.11 16.22
C GLU A 164 -11.54 7.37 15.35
N HIS A 165 -10.48 7.61 14.58
CA HIS A 165 -10.35 8.84 13.80
C HIS A 165 -9.47 8.67 12.58
N ILE A 166 -9.87 9.34 11.49
CA ILE A 166 -9.07 9.47 10.27
C ILE A 166 -8.97 10.96 9.91
N SER A 167 -7.75 11.43 9.67
CA SER A 167 -7.47 12.77 9.15
C SER A 167 -6.73 12.63 7.84
N GLY A 168 -7.31 13.11 6.74
CA GLY A 168 -6.81 12.96 5.38
C GLY A 168 -7.76 12.17 4.49
N SER A 169 -7.23 11.47 3.48
CA SER A 169 -8.03 10.66 2.57
C SER A 169 -8.38 9.30 3.18
N TYR A 170 -9.65 8.91 3.07
CA TYR A 170 -10.10 7.56 3.42
C TYR A 170 -9.69 6.52 2.36
N SER A 171 -9.63 6.90 1.12
CA SER A 171 -9.27 6.05 -0.01
C SER A 171 -7.78 6.11 -0.34
#